data_855a27cbca72d9b29cb5751b70369cf7
#
_entry.id   855a27cbca72d9b29cb5751b70369cf7
#
_cell.length_a   1.000
_cell.length_b   1.000
_cell.length_c   1.000
_cell.angle_alpha   90.00
_cell.angle_beta   90.00
_cell.angle_gamma   90.00
#
_symmetry.space_group_name_H-M   'P 1'
#
loop_
_entity.id
_entity.type
_entity.pdbx_description
1 polymer ?
#
loop_
_entity_poly.entity_id
_entity_poly.type
_entity_poly.pdbx_seq_one_letter_code
_entity_poly.pdbx_strand_id
1 'polypeptide(L)'
;MAPMAYTVKQVAGLSGASIRTLHFYDEVGLLKPAYLSASGYRYYEEPQLLSLQQILFYRELGLELKEIKSILGGPDFERANALESHRSLLEQKLARTQILISTINKTIEHVRGSKKMSSKDMFAGFKVPSGRARFNEVVQLRGEPYDCKLSGRDTAGAMCIFEFTGLSSGPRRRHREQDEWIYVVDGDLNFVVGDDEFQAGPGESVFVPRQTACAWASMPGRPAKIVDVYQPAGQMEEFFRELVKFNSGPPIHEVLSVDEFRSLFHQHGMEVAGPPIIGEWKIEHGRMARV
;
A
#
# COMPACT_ATOMS: atom_id res chain seq x y z
N MET A 1 -7.19 39.02 1.35
CA MET A 1 -6.22 39.06 2.46
C MET A 1 -4.87 38.71 1.88
N ALA A 2 -3.79 39.46 2.21
CA ALA A 2 -2.45 39.06 1.80
C ALA A 2 -2.11 37.68 2.42
N PRO A 3 -1.44 36.77 1.68
CA PRO A 3 -1.06 35.49 2.22
C PRO A 3 -0.15 35.70 3.44
N MET A 4 -0.43 34.97 4.52
CA MET A 4 0.35 35.04 5.75
C MET A 4 1.64 34.25 5.53
N ALA A 5 2.79 34.97 5.50
CA ALA A 5 4.09 34.36 5.29
C ALA A 5 4.83 34.18 6.64
N TYR A 6 5.44 33.02 6.82
CA TYR A 6 6.17 32.63 8.03
C TYR A 6 7.66 32.56 7.76
N THR A 7 8.46 33.06 8.65
CA THR A 7 9.92 32.86 8.63
C THR A 7 10.28 31.42 9.01
N VAL A 8 11.47 30.94 8.63
CA VAL A 8 11.98 29.63 9.02
C VAL A 8 11.94 29.40 10.53
N LYS A 9 12.18 30.45 11.34
CA LYS A 9 12.13 30.36 12.80
C LYS A 9 10.71 30.13 13.32
N GLN A 10 9.73 30.82 12.72
CA GLN A 10 8.31 30.63 13.06
C GLN A 10 7.84 29.22 12.67
N VAL A 11 8.20 28.75 11.46
CA VAL A 11 7.86 27.40 11.00
C VAL A 11 8.48 26.34 11.92
N ALA A 12 9.74 26.51 12.32
CA ALA A 12 10.39 25.61 13.27
C ALA A 12 9.65 25.55 14.62
N GLY A 13 9.24 26.72 15.14
CA GLY A 13 8.46 26.78 16.38
C GLY A 13 7.08 26.16 16.29
N LEU A 14 6.39 26.27 15.15
CA LEU A 14 5.06 25.71 14.92
C LEU A 14 5.11 24.19 14.71
N SER A 15 6.11 23.71 13.98
CA SER A 15 6.17 22.31 13.51
C SER A 15 6.97 21.39 14.44
N GLY A 16 7.78 21.95 15.34
CA GLY A 16 8.75 21.17 16.13
C GLY A 16 9.99 20.71 15.36
N ALA A 17 10.05 20.97 14.03
CA ALA A 17 11.22 20.67 13.24
C ALA A 17 12.33 21.70 13.51
N SER A 18 13.61 21.25 13.51
CA SER A 18 14.73 22.18 13.67
C SER A 18 14.89 23.06 12.42
N ILE A 19 15.43 24.29 12.60
CA ILE A 19 15.80 25.16 11.47
C ILE A 19 16.76 24.42 10.51
N ARG A 20 17.68 23.63 11.04
CA ARG A 20 18.62 22.82 10.26
C ARG A 20 17.87 21.79 9.40
N THR A 21 16.85 21.14 9.94
CA THR A 21 15.99 20.20 9.21
C THR A 21 15.27 20.88 8.06
N LEU A 22 14.71 22.09 8.30
CA LEU A 22 14.01 22.85 7.26
C LEU A 22 14.96 23.31 6.14
N HIS A 23 16.18 23.71 6.46
CA HIS A 23 17.22 24.01 5.47
C HIS A 23 17.59 22.77 4.66
N PHE A 24 17.79 21.64 5.32
CA PHE A 24 18.10 20.39 4.67
C PHE A 24 16.97 19.93 3.72
N TYR A 25 15.70 20.08 4.12
CA TYR A 25 14.57 19.78 3.25
C TYR A 25 14.52 20.67 2.01
N ASP A 26 14.92 21.94 2.13
CA ASP A 26 15.08 22.82 0.97
C ASP A 26 16.24 22.38 0.07
N GLU A 27 17.39 22.03 0.64
CA GLU A 27 18.57 21.55 -0.11
C GLU A 27 18.28 20.30 -0.93
N VAL A 28 17.61 19.29 -0.34
CA VAL A 28 17.26 18.04 -1.04
C VAL A 28 16.00 18.19 -1.93
N GLY A 29 15.40 19.38 -1.93
CA GLY A 29 14.21 19.69 -2.72
C GLY A 29 12.95 18.96 -2.27
N LEU A 30 12.85 18.66 -0.98
CA LEU A 30 11.67 18.07 -0.36
C LEU A 30 10.64 19.12 0.06
N LEU A 31 11.13 20.26 0.59
CA LEU A 31 10.31 21.41 0.97
C LEU A 31 11.00 22.70 0.55
N LYS A 32 10.53 23.31 -0.52
CA LYS A 32 11.04 24.62 -0.97
C LYS A 32 10.31 25.75 -0.26
N PRO A 33 11.00 26.85 0.12
CA PRO A 33 10.32 28.06 0.58
C PRO A 33 9.43 28.64 -0.53
N ALA A 34 8.40 29.39 -0.14
CA ALA A 34 7.55 30.10 -1.10
C ALA A 34 8.37 31.17 -1.84
N TYR A 35 9.24 31.86 -1.12
CA TYR A 35 10.18 32.85 -1.68
C TYR A 35 11.34 33.11 -0.73
N LEU A 36 12.36 33.79 -1.27
CA LEU A 36 13.47 34.36 -0.50
C LEU A 36 13.32 35.86 -0.49
N SER A 37 13.57 36.49 0.66
CA SER A 37 13.67 37.97 0.71
C SER A 37 14.93 38.48 0.00
N ALA A 38 15.03 39.78 -0.23
CA ALA A 38 16.21 40.42 -0.80
C ALA A 38 17.50 40.15 0.04
N SER A 39 17.34 39.88 1.33
CA SER A 39 18.44 39.51 2.25
C SER A 39 18.66 37.99 2.38
N GLY A 40 18.02 37.18 1.54
CA GLY A 40 18.19 35.73 1.49
C GLY A 40 17.40 34.94 2.57
N TYR A 41 16.51 35.60 3.33
CA TYR A 41 15.68 34.92 4.31
C TYR A 41 14.56 34.10 3.65
N ARG A 42 14.33 32.88 4.13
CA ARG A 42 13.31 31.96 3.66
C ARG A 42 11.96 32.27 4.26
N TYR A 43 10.94 32.35 3.41
CA TYR A 43 9.55 32.53 3.79
C TYR A 43 8.71 31.38 3.29
N TYR A 44 7.76 30.96 4.13
CA TYR A 44 6.86 29.84 3.91
C TYR A 44 5.42 30.34 4.02
N GLU A 45 4.56 29.88 3.14
CA GLU A 45 3.13 30.21 3.13
C GLU A 45 2.33 28.95 3.45
N GLU A 46 1.00 29.03 3.48
CA GLU A 46 0.11 27.94 3.82
C GLU A 46 0.37 26.64 3.02
N PRO A 47 0.58 26.68 1.68
CA PRO A 47 0.89 25.45 0.93
C PRO A 47 2.16 24.75 1.41
N GLN A 48 3.19 25.51 1.79
CA GLN A 48 4.44 24.95 2.33
C GLN A 48 4.25 24.38 3.74
N LEU A 49 3.39 25.00 4.55
CA LEU A 49 3.05 24.46 5.88
C LEU A 49 2.30 23.15 5.77
N LEU A 50 1.34 23.04 4.84
CA LEU A 50 0.62 21.77 4.56
C LEU A 50 1.58 20.69 4.06
N SER A 51 2.51 21.05 3.16
CA SER A 51 3.53 20.10 2.69
C SER A 51 4.44 19.64 3.83
N LEU A 52 4.88 20.57 4.71
CA LEU A 52 5.68 20.21 5.88
C LEU A 52 4.91 19.28 6.83
N GLN A 53 3.64 19.58 7.09
CA GLN A 53 2.80 18.73 7.92
C GLN A 53 2.74 17.30 7.37
N GLN A 54 2.55 17.13 6.07
CA GLN A 54 2.53 15.81 5.42
C GLN A 54 3.90 15.12 5.54
N ILE A 55 5.01 15.85 5.31
CA ILE A 55 6.36 15.31 5.50
C ILE A 55 6.52 14.76 6.92
N LEU A 56 6.10 15.50 7.93
CA LEU A 56 6.21 15.08 9.33
C LEU A 56 5.36 13.85 9.62
N PHE A 57 4.14 13.76 9.09
CA PHE A 57 3.31 12.56 9.21
C PHE A 57 4.01 11.33 8.63
N TYR A 58 4.54 11.43 7.42
CA TYR A 58 5.23 10.30 6.79
C TYR A 58 6.54 9.93 7.52
N ARG A 59 7.26 10.94 8.05
CA ARG A 59 8.46 10.69 8.89
C ARG A 59 8.14 9.96 10.19
N GLU A 60 7.02 10.29 10.83
CA GLU A 60 6.54 9.59 12.03
C GLU A 60 6.27 8.09 11.75
N LEU A 61 5.95 7.74 10.52
CA LEU A 61 5.79 6.36 10.07
C LEU A 61 7.08 5.65 9.71
N GLY A 62 8.20 6.38 9.69
CA GLY A 62 9.48 5.84 9.33
C GLY A 62 9.77 5.82 7.82
N LEU A 63 8.93 6.47 6.98
CA LEU A 63 9.23 6.58 5.55
C LEU A 63 10.53 7.35 5.31
N GLU A 64 11.26 6.93 4.29
CA GLU A 64 12.47 7.64 3.85
C GLU A 64 12.13 8.93 3.10
N LEU A 65 13.04 9.91 3.12
CA LEU A 65 12.81 11.21 2.48
C LEU A 65 12.59 11.10 0.97
N LYS A 66 13.18 10.10 0.32
CA LYS A 66 13.02 9.84 -1.11
C LYS A 66 11.59 9.39 -1.43
N GLU A 67 11.03 8.52 -0.61
CA GLU A 67 9.65 8.02 -0.73
C GLU A 67 8.66 9.16 -0.50
N ILE A 68 8.86 9.95 0.57
CA ILE A 68 8.04 11.12 0.88
C ILE A 68 8.05 12.11 -0.30
N LYS A 69 9.21 12.34 -0.91
CA LYS A 69 9.31 13.23 -2.07
C LYS A 69 8.52 12.71 -3.27
N SER A 70 8.52 11.40 -3.49
CA SER A 70 7.72 10.76 -4.54
C SER A 70 6.22 10.95 -4.30
N ILE A 71 5.75 10.71 -3.07
CA ILE A 71 4.33 10.88 -2.68
C ILE A 71 3.88 12.34 -2.83
N LEU A 72 4.68 13.29 -2.36
CA LEU A 72 4.34 14.72 -2.43
C LEU A 72 4.38 15.28 -3.86
N GLY A 73 5.10 14.64 -4.77
CA GLY A 73 5.11 14.98 -6.19
C GLY A 73 3.91 14.44 -6.97
N GLY A 74 3.12 13.56 -6.36
CA GLY A 74 1.91 12.99 -6.95
C GLY A 74 0.69 13.92 -6.91
N PRO A 75 -0.41 13.54 -7.59
CA PRO A 75 -1.68 14.25 -7.55
C PRO A 75 -2.27 14.35 -6.14
N ASP A 76 -3.10 15.36 -5.88
CA ASP A 76 -3.74 15.61 -4.58
C ASP A 76 -4.56 14.40 -4.07
N PHE A 77 -5.18 13.69 -4.98
CA PHE A 77 -5.95 12.47 -4.69
C PHE A 77 -5.07 11.34 -4.13
N GLU A 78 -3.88 11.13 -4.69
CA GLU A 78 -2.94 10.11 -4.20
C GLU A 78 -2.44 10.46 -2.79
N ARG A 79 -2.22 11.75 -2.52
CA ARG A 79 -1.83 12.23 -1.18
C ARG A 79 -2.93 11.99 -0.15
N ALA A 80 -4.20 12.20 -0.52
CA ALA A 80 -5.34 11.95 0.36
C ALA A 80 -5.45 10.45 0.71
N ASN A 81 -5.37 9.56 -0.29
CA ASN A 81 -5.42 8.11 -0.08
C ASN A 81 -4.26 7.61 0.80
N ALA A 82 -3.04 8.12 0.57
CA ALA A 82 -1.89 7.79 1.40
C ALA A 82 -2.12 8.20 2.87
N LEU A 83 -2.70 9.39 3.12
CA LEU A 83 -3.02 9.85 4.47
C LEU A 83 -4.15 9.03 5.12
N GLU A 84 -5.15 8.57 4.35
CA GLU A 84 -6.22 7.70 4.86
C GLU A 84 -5.71 6.33 5.27
N SER A 85 -4.88 5.71 4.44
CA SER A 85 -4.22 4.44 4.78
C SER A 85 -3.37 4.58 6.04
N HIS A 86 -2.66 5.69 6.14
CA HIS A 86 -1.87 6.05 7.30
C HIS A 86 -2.72 6.17 8.56
N ARG A 87 -3.82 6.91 8.50
CA ARG A 87 -4.76 7.05 9.61
C ARG A 87 -5.23 5.68 10.10
N SER A 88 -5.59 4.78 9.18
CA SER A 88 -6.01 3.42 9.52
C SER A 88 -4.94 2.65 10.29
N LEU A 89 -3.67 2.73 9.89
CA LEU A 89 -2.55 2.11 10.62
C LEU A 89 -2.37 2.69 12.03
N LEU A 90 -2.52 4.01 12.19
CA LEU A 90 -2.44 4.66 13.50
C LEU A 90 -3.59 4.25 14.41
N GLU A 91 -4.81 4.13 13.88
CA GLU A 91 -5.99 3.64 14.62
C GLU A 91 -5.79 2.20 15.10
N GLN A 92 -5.21 1.33 14.28
CA GLN A 92 -4.86 -0.04 14.67
C GLN A 92 -3.79 -0.07 15.78
N LYS A 93 -2.74 0.74 15.64
CA LYS A 93 -1.71 0.89 16.68
C LYS A 93 -2.30 1.41 17.99
N LEU A 94 -3.20 2.40 17.90
CA LEU A 94 -3.90 2.95 19.07
C LEU A 94 -4.72 1.89 19.77
N ALA A 95 -5.55 1.13 19.06
CA ALA A 95 -6.36 0.07 19.62
C ALA A 95 -5.49 -0.99 20.33
N ARG A 96 -4.41 -1.42 19.72
CA ARG A 96 -3.44 -2.35 20.33
C ARG A 96 -2.79 -1.76 21.58
N THR A 97 -2.38 -0.50 21.54
CA THR A 97 -1.75 0.20 22.66
C THR A 97 -2.72 0.31 23.85
N GLN A 98 -3.99 0.59 23.60
CA GLN A 98 -5.03 0.63 24.63
C GLN A 98 -5.20 -0.72 25.32
N ILE A 99 -5.16 -1.83 24.58
CA ILE A 99 -5.23 -3.18 25.16
C ILE A 99 -3.99 -3.44 26.03
N LEU A 100 -2.79 -3.06 25.58
CA LEU A 100 -1.57 -3.21 26.37
C LEU A 100 -1.60 -2.39 27.67
N ILE A 101 -2.06 -1.14 27.60
CA ILE A 101 -2.26 -0.30 28.79
C ILE A 101 -3.24 -0.95 29.77
N SER A 102 -4.36 -1.48 29.30
CA SER A 102 -5.32 -2.21 30.12
C SER A 102 -4.68 -3.43 30.79
N THR A 103 -3.85 -4.17 30.04
CA THR A 103 -3.10 -5.32 30.57
C THR A 103 -2.12 -4.90 31.64
N ILE A 104 -1.37 -3.80 31.44
CA ILE A 104 -0.46 -3.24 32.45
C ILE A 104 -1.23 -2.86 33.72
N ASN A 105 -2.35 -2.17 33.60
CA ASN A 105 -3.17 -1.77 34.75
C ASN A 105 -3.63 -3.00 35.56
N LYS A 106 -4.12 -4.04 34.91
CA LYS A 106 -4.49 -5.31 35.54
C LYS A 106 -3.29 -5.98 36.22
N THR A 107 -2.12 -5.90 35.61
CA THR A 107 -0.88 -6.44 36.21
C THR A 107 -0.49 -5.67 37.45
N ILE A 108 -0.61 -4.33 37.47
CA ILE A 108 -0.35 -3.49 38.64
C ILE A 108 -1.29 -3.87 39.78
N GLU A 109 -2.60 -4.03 39.52
CA GLU A 109 -3.58 -4.46 40.51
C GLU A 109 -3.25 -5.84 41.09
N HIS A 110 -2.83 -6.76 40.25
CA HIS A 110 -2.42 -8.11 40.64
C HIS A 110 -1.17 -8.09 41.53
N VAL A 111 -0.13 -7.37 41.12
CA VAL A 111 1.13 -7.23 41.91
C VAL A 111 0.88 -6.55 43.27
N ARG A 112 -0.05 -5.60 43.31
CA ARG A 112 -0.48 -4.94 44.58
C ARG A 112 -1.38 -5.80 45.45
N GLY A 113 -1.74 -7.00 44.98
CA GLY A 113 -2.63 -7.90 45.74
C GLY A 113 -4.11 -7.50 45.74
N SER A 114 -4.47 -6.44 45.02
CA SER A 114 -5.84 -5.91 44.96
C SER A 114 -6.79 -6.79 44.16
N LYS A 115 -6.31 -7.45 43.09
CA LYS A 115 -7.12 -8.31 42.24
C LYS A 115 -6.26 -9.37 41.55
N LYS A 116 -6.73 -10.62 41.53
CA LYS A 116 -6.04 -11.72 40.88
C LYS A 116 -6.26 -11.62 39.34
N MET A 117 -5.18 -11.66 38.58
CA MET A 117 -5.21 -11.65 37.13
C MET A 117 -5.36 -13.05 36.56
N SER A 118 -6.22 -13.24 35.56
CA SER A 118 -6.35 -14.53 34.86
C SER A 118 -5.17 -14.75 33.90
N SER A 119 -4.82 -16.02 33.63
CA SER A 119 -3.77 -16.33 32.65
C SER A 119 -4.08 -15.81 31.25
N LYS A 120 -5.37 -15.70 30.90
CA LYS A 120 -5.83 -15.15 29.61
C LYS A 120 -5.57 -13.63 29.53
N ASP A 121 -5.77 -12.91 30.63
CA ASP A 121 -5.55 -11.47 30.70
C ASP A 121 -4.07 -11.10 30.67
N MET A 122 -3.18 -11.96 31.20
CA MET A 122 -1.72 -11.72 31.25
C MET A 122 -1.11 -11.45 29.87
N PHE A 123 -1.67 -12.02 28.83
CA PHE A 123 -1.15 -11.94 27.46
C PHE A 123 -2.08 -11.17 26.51
N ALA A 124 -3.04 -10.41 27.04
CA ALA A 124 -3.90 -9.58 26.21
C ALA A 124 -3.06 -8.47 25.53
N GLY A 125 -3.28 -8.26 24.24
CA GLY A 125 -2.52 -7.30 23.42
C GLY A 125 -1.17 -7.79 22.89
N PHE A 126 -0.63 -8.91 23.43
CA PHE A 126 0.58 -9.55 22.90
C PHE A 126 0.27 -10.54 21.77
N LYS A 127 -0.89 -11.18 21.81
CA LYS A 127 -1.31 -12.11 20.77
C LYS A 127 -2.06 -11.35 19.68
N VAL A 128 -1.66 -11.56 18.43
CA VAL A 128 -2.53 -11.32 17.30
C VAL A 128 -3.73 -12.25 17.47
N PRO A 129 -4.99 -11.79 17.30
CA PRO A 129 -6.15 -12.65 17.40
C PRO A 129 -5.98 -13.88 16.52
N SER A 130 -5.95 -15.08 17.11
CA SER A 130 -5.93 -16.34 16.36
C SER A 130 -7.36 -16.86 16.23
N GLY A 131 -7.71 -17.40 15.08
CA GLY A 131 -9.00 -17.97 14.82
C GLY A 131 -9.35 -17.94 13.33
N ARG A 132 -10.63 -18.12 13.01
CA ARG A 132 -11.10 -17.96 11.64
C ARG A 132 -10.97 -16.50 11.20
N ALA A 133 -10.54 -16.27 9.95
CA ALA A 133 -10.59 -14.98 9.30
C ALA A 133 -12.02 -14.41 9.35
N ARG A 134 -12.17 -13.13 9.66
CA ARG A 134 -13.47 -12.49 9.94
C ARG A 134 -13.91 -11.52 8.86
N PHE A 135 -12.96 -11.06 8.05
CA PHE A 135 -13.18 -10.02 7.05
C PHE A 135 -13.02 -10.57 5.63
N ASN A 136 -13.61 -11.74 5.38
CA ASN A 136 -13.59 -12.36 4.05
C ASN A 136 -14.49 -11.56 3.10
N GLU A 137 -14.01 -11.36 1.89
CA GLU A 137 -14.72 -10.69 0.82
C GLU A 137 -14.43 -11.38 -0.51
N VAL A 138 -15.43 -11.61 -1.31
CA VAL A 138 -15.29 -12.12 -2.68
C VAL A 138 -15.55 -11.00 -3.65
N VAL A 139 -14.57 -10.68 -4.48
CA VAL A 139 -14.73 -9.75 -5.59
C VAL A 139 -14.71 -10.54 -6.91
N GLN A 140 -15.51 -10.12 -7.88
CA GLN A 140 -15.59 -10.77 -9.19
C GLN A 140 -14.76 -9.98 -10.19
N LEU A 141 -13.59 -10.49 -10.55
CA LEU A 141 -12.73 -9.88 -11.53
C LEU A 141 -13.00 -10.51 -12.91
N ARG A 142 -13.70 -9.80 -13.80
CA ARG A 142 -14.14 -10.32 -15.11
C ARG A 142 -14.97 -11.61 -15.02
N GLY A 143 -15.80 -11.73 -13.98
CA GLY A 143 -16.58 -12.93 -13.73
C GLY A 143 -15.81 -14.07 -13.05
N GLU A 144 -14.52 -13.87 -12.78
CA GLU A 144 -13.67 -14.83 -12.05
C GLU A 144 -13.55 -14.41 -10.57
N PRO A 145 -13.70 -15.34 -9.62
CA PRO A 145 -13.65 -15.00 -8.20
C PRO A 145 -12.22 -14.69 -7.77
N TYR A 146 -12.06 -13.55 -7.10
CA TYR A 146 -10.87 -13.18 -6.34
C TYR A 146 -11.30 -13.05 -4.88
N ASP A 147 -11.01 -14.08 -4.09
CA ASP A 147 -11.60 -14.27 -2.78
C ASP A 147 -10.57 -13.92 -1.68
N CYS A 148 -10.84 -12.87 -0.92
CA CYS A 148 -10.03 -12.51 0.24
C CYS A 148 -10.22 -13.55 1.35
N LYS A 149 -9.26 -14.45 1.54
CA LYS A 149 -9.28 -15.48 2.57
C LYS A 149 -8.79 -14.99 3.93
N LEU A 150 -7.88 -14.01 3.92
CA LEU A 150 -7.35 -13.37 5.12
C LEU A 150 -7.14 -11.90 4.84
N SER A 151 -7.87 -11.06 5.54
CA SER A 151 -7.77 -9.61 5.40
C SER A 151 -6.59 -9.03 6.17
N GLY A 152 -6.00 -7.95 5.67
CA GLY A 152 -5.06 -7.12 6.44
C GLY A 152 -5.64 -6.66 7.77
N ARG A 153 -6.97 -6.54 7.88
CA ARG A 153 -7.67 -6.24 9.14
C ARG A 153 -7.59 -7.37 10.15
N ASP A 154 -7.55 -8.64 9.71
CA ASP A 154 -7.38 -9.80 10.58
C ASP A 154 -5.94 -9.90 11.12
N THR A 155 -4.97 -9.38 10.37
CA THR A 155 -3.52 -9.50 10.67
C THR A 155 -2.90 -8.22 11.19
N ALA A 156 -3.70 -7.17 11.43
CA ALA A 156 -3.20 -5.83 11.76
C ALA A 156 -2.21 -5.26 10.71
N GLY A 157 -2.50 -5.50 9.43
CA GLY A 157 -1.71 -5.05 8.29
C GLY A 157 -0.49 -5.90 7.95
N ALA A 158 -0.24 -6.99 8.71
CA ALA A 158 0.95 -7.80 8.50
C ALA A 158 0.95 -8.54 7.15
N MET A 159 -0.21 -9.03 6.72
CA MET A 159 -0.40 -9.69 5.41
C MET A 159 -1.87 -9.73 5.03
N CYS A 160 -2.15 -9.93 3.76
CA CYS A 160 -3.45 -10.39 3.26
C CYS A 160 -3.26 -11.57 2.32
N ILE A 161 -4.31 -12.39 2.19
CA ILE A 161 -4.29 -13.61 1.38
C ILE A 161 -5.54 -13.64 0.51
N PHE A 162 -5.32 -13.86 -0.77
CA PHE A 162 -6.37 -14.05 -1.75
C PHE A 162 -6.30 -15.45 -2.37
N GLU A 163 -7.43 -15.98 -2.75
CA GLU A 163 -7.55 -17.14 -3.60
C GLU A 163 -8.17 -16.69 -4.91
N PHE A 164 -7.49 -16.97 -6.00
CA PHE A 164 -7.95 -16.70 -7.35
C PHE A 164 -8.24 -18.01 -8.08
N THR A 165 -9.30 -18.04 -8.88
CA THR A 165 -9.61 -19.17 -9.76
C THR A 165 -10.08 -18.62 -11.11
N GLY A 166 -9.37 -18.92 -12.18
CA GLY A 166 -9.76 -18.48 -13.52
C GLY A 166 -8.65 -18.48 -14.56
N LEU A 167 -8.90 -17.75 -15.64
CA LEU A 167 -8.01 -17.60 -16.80
C LEU A 167 -7.25 -16.28 -16.81
N SER A 168 -7.42 -15.46 -15.79
CA SER A 168 -6.90 -14.08 -15.78
C SER A 168 -5.38 -14.04 -15.86
N SER A 169 -4.93 -13.03 -16.58
CA SER A 169 -3.54 -12.55 -16.56
C SER A 169 -3.55 -11.06 -16.23
N GLY A 170 -2.62 -10.62 -15.41
CA GLY A 170 -2.40 -9.21 -15.12
C GLY A 170 -1.24 -8.63 -15.94
N PRO A 171 -1.11 -7.30 -16.01
CA PRO A 171 0.08 -6.67 -16.56
C PRO A 171 1.30 -7.03 -15.74
N ARG A 172 2.48 -6.94 -16.37
CA ARG A 172 3.73 -7.00 -15.63
C ARG A 172 3.77 -5.82 -14.66
N ARG A 173 3.82 -6.10 -13.37
CA ARG A 173 3.74 -5.12 -12.28
C ARG A 173 4.88 -5.29 -11.29
N ARG A 174 5.14 -4.23 -10.56
CA ARG A 174 6.13 -4.20 -9.47
C ARG A 174 5.46 -3.63 -8.24
N HIS A 175 5.53 -4.33 -7.13
CA HIS A 175 5.13 -3.81 -5.83
C HIS A 175 6.26 -2.99 -5.21
N ARG A 176 5.96 -1.80 -4.68
CA ARG A 176 6.97 -0.93 -4.07
C ARG A 176 7.41 -1.41 -2.70
N GLU A 177 6.46 -1.86 -1.89
CA GLU A 177 6.67 -2.15 -0.47
C GLU A 177 6.28 -3.57 -0.07
N GLN A 178 5.64 -4.33 -0.96
CA GLN A 178 5.10 -5.64 -0.67
C GLN A 178 5.91 -6.74 -1.34
N ASP A 179 6.23 -7.77 -0.58
CA ASP A 179 6.62 -9.06 -1.11
C ASP A 179 5.35 -9.83 -1.50
N GLU A 180 5.38 -10.55 -2.59
CA GLU A 180 4.29 -11.38 -3.09
C GLU A 180 4.73 -12.85 -3.09
N TRP A 181 3.90 -13.73 -2.54
CA TRP A 181 4.14 -15.18 -2.59
C TRP A 181 2.92 -15.86 -3.19
N ILE A 182 3.12 -16.58 -4.27
CA ILE A 182 2.08 -17.23 -5.04
C ILE A 182 2.25 -18.75 -4.90
N TYR A 183 1.21 -19.43 -4.46
CA TYR A 183 1.16 -20.89 -4.39
C TYR A 183 0.17 -21.42 -5.42
N VAL A 184 0.62 -22.33 -6.28
CA VAL A 184 -0.23 -22.96 -7.30
C VAL A 184 -0.97 -24.14 -6.67
N VAL A 185 -2.30 -24.02 -6.60
CA VAL A 185 -3.18 -25.06 -6.05
C VAL A 185 -3.60 -26.03 -7.15
N ASP A 186 -3.94 -25.53 -8.34
CA ASP A 186 -4.39 -26.30 -9.48
C ASP A 186 -4.09 -25.57 -10.79
N GLY A 187 -3.87 -26.33 -11.86
CA GLY A 187 -3.51 -25.78 -13.18
C GLY A 187 -2.04 -25.39 -13.28
N ASP A 188 -1.62 -25.03 -14.49
CA ASP A 188 -0.26 -24.59 -14.79
C ASP A 188 -0.25 -23.11 -15.15
N LEU A 189 0.76 -22.38 -14.66
CA LEU A 189 0.94 -20.95 -14.91
C LEU A 189 2.32 -20.70 -15.51
N ASN A 190 2.36 -19.70 -16.41
CA ASN A 190 3.61 -19.08 -16.86
C ASN A 190 3.91 -17.88 -15.97
N PHE A 191 5.16 -17.73 -15.58
CA PHE A 191 5.67 -16.64 -14.78
C PHE A 191 6.82 -15.91 -15.51
N VAL A 192 6.86 -14.59 -15.31
CA VAL A 192 8.04 -13.76 -15.57
C VAL A 192 8.33 -13.01 -14.28
N VAL A 193 9.46 -13.30 -13.63
CA VAL A 193 9.89 -12.65 -12.38
C VAL A 193 11.29 -12.06 -12.62
N GLY A 194 11.40 -10.73 -12.58
CA GLY A 194 12.62 -10.09 -13.05
C GLY A 194 12.87 -10.44 -14.52
N ASP A 195 14.02 -11.04 -14.82
CA ASP A 195 14.38 -11.48 -16.15
C ASP A 195 14.19 -13.00 -16.38
N ASP A 196 13.70 -13.71 -15.34
CA ASP A 196 13.49 -15.16 -15.41
C ASP A 196 12.08 -15.48 -15.91
N GLU A 197 11.99 -16.42 -16.87
CA GLU A 197 10.75 -16.97 -17.41
C GLU A 197 10.68 -18.47 -17.10
N PHE A 198 9.59 -18.90 -16.47
CA PHE A 198 9.40 -20.30 -16.09
C PHE A 198 7.93 -20.65 -15.92
N GLN A 199 7.65 -21.94 -15.82
CA GLN A 199 6.32 -22.46 -15.48
C GLN A 199 6.30 -22.99 -14.07
N ALA A 200 5.15 -22.87 -13.40
CA ALA A 200 4.89 -23.50 -12.12
C ALA A 200 3.53 -24.20 -12.16
N GLY A 201 3.48 -25.41 -11.62
CA GLY A 201 2.32 -26.26 -11.53
C GLY A 201 1.86 -26.52 -10.09
N PRO A 202 0.85 -27.40 -9.89
CA PRO A 202 0.28 -27.68 -8.57
C PRO A 202 1.31 -28.14 -7.55
N GLY A 203 1.30 -27.51 -6.36
CA GLY A 203 2.25 -27.79 -5.28
C GLY A 203 3.50 -26.93 -5.31
N GLU A 204 3.74 -26.17 -6.37
CA GLU A 204 4.88 -25.26 -6.47
C GLU A 204 4.51 -23.86 -6.01
N SER A 205 5.52 -23.10 -5.61
CA SER A 205 5.35 -21.72 -5.18
C SER A 205 6.38 -20.79 -5.78
N VAL A 206 5.99 -19.55 -5.98
CA VAL A 206 6.83 -18.48 -6.53
C VAL A 206 6.91 -17.35 -5.51
N PHE A 207 8.12 -16.90 -5.19
CA PHE A 207 8.35 -15.74 -4.36
C PHE A 207 8.84 -14.56 -5.20
N VAL A 208 8.14 -13.45 -5.09
CA VAL A 208 8.44 -12.20 -5.77
C VAL A 208 8.81 -11.15 -4.73
N PRO A 209 10.09 -10.84 -4.55
CA PRO A 209 10.51 -9.76 -3.67
C PRO A 209 9.93 -8.41 -4.13
N ARG A 210 9.63 -7.53 -3.19
CA ARG A 210 9.30 -6.13 -3.49
C ARG A 210 10.31 -5.52 -4.46
N GLN A 211 9.90 -4.55 -5.24
CA GLN A 211 10.72 -3.90 -6.28
C GLN A 211 11.08 -4.82 -7.47
N THR A 212 10.64 -6.08 -7.49
CA THR A 212 10.84 -6.98 -8.62
C THR A 212 9.61 -6.98 -9.52
N ALA A 213 9.81 -6.79 -10.81
CA ALA A 213 8.71 -6.82 -11.78
C ALA A 213 8.26 -8.27 -11.99
N CYS A 214 6.96 -8.52 -11.82
CA CYS A 214 6.35 -9.84 -12.00
C CYS A 214 5.12 -9.76 -12.90
N ALA A 215 4.92 -10.81 -13.68
CA ALA A 215 3.67 -11.13 -14.32
C ALA A 215 3.45 -12.64 -14.27
N TRP A 216 2.19 -13.04 -14.26
CA TRP A 216 1.80 -14.44 -14.40
C TRP A 216 0.52 -14.57 -15.22
N ALA A 217 0.35 -15.72 -15.83
CA ALA A 217 -0.85 -16.06 -16.59
C ALA A 217 -1.09 -17.55 -16.57
N SER A 218 -2.36 -17.95 -16.49
CA SER A 218 -2.76 -19.35 -16.70
C SER A 218 -2.52 -19.78 -18.15
N MET A 219 -2.37 -21.07 -18.38
CA MET A 219 -2.25 -21.61 -19.74
C MET A 219 -3.51 -21.31 -20.57
N PRO A 220 -3.39 -21.00 -21.87
CA PRO A 220 -4.54 -20.68 -22.71
C PRO A 220 -5.66 -21.72 -22.63
N GLY A 221 -6.87 -21.26 -22.27
CA GLY A 221 -8.06 -22.11 -22.16
C GLY A 221 -8.05 -23.10 -20.97
N ARG A 222 -7.06 -23.02 -20.07
CA ARG A 222 -6.97 -23.85 -18.87
C ARG A 222 -6.99 -22.94 -17.64
N PRO A 223 -8.09 -22.94 -16.86
CA PRO A 223 -8.13 -22.15 -15.63
C PRO A 223 -7.12 -22.68 -14.63
N ALA A 224 -6.55 -21.78 -13.85
CA ALA A 224 -5.68 -22.12 -12.73
C ALA A 224 -6.30 -21.64 -11.42
N LYS A 225 -5.88 -22.26 -10.32
CA LYS A 225 -6.21 -21.86 -8.97
C LYS A 225 -4.93 -21.54 -8.21
N ILE A 226 -4.85 -20.36 -7.64
CA ILE A 226 -3.70 -19.92 -6.85
C ILE A 226 -4.14 -19.36 -5.49
N VAL A 227 -3.21 -19.41 -4.55
CA VAL A 227 -3.23 -18.62 -3.33
C VAL A 227 -2.14 -17.57 -3.44
N ASP A 228 -2.54 -16.32 -3.31
CA ASP A 228 -1.69 -15.13 -3.48
C ASP A 228 -1.59 -14.38 -2.15
N VAL A 229 -0.38 -14.21 -1.65
CA VAL A 229 -0.07 -13.63 -0.34
C VAL A 229 0.73 -12.35 -0.52
N TYR A 230 0.27 -11.28 0.06
CA TYR A 230 0.97 -9.99 0.08
C TYR A 230 1.43 -9.64 1.49
N GLN A 231 2.71 -9.33 1.63
CA GLN A 231 3.32 -8.96 2.91
C GLN A 231 4.22 -7.71 2.77
N PRO A 232 3.90 -6.60 3.48
CA PRO A 232 2.69 -6.36 4.27
C PRO A 232 1.41 -6.37 3.41
N ALA A 233 0.23 -6.35 4.05
CA ALA A 233 -1.06 -6.32 3.33
C ALA A 233 -1.19 -5.12 2.38
N GLY A 234 -0.62 -3.98 2.74
CA GLY A 234 -0.69 -2.74 1.98
C GLY A 234 -2.15 -2.35 1.68
N GLN A 235 -2.39 -1.96 0.45
CA GLN A 235 -3.72 -1.55 -0.05
C GLN A 235 -4.31 -2.57 -1.04
N MET A 236 -3.92 -3.84 -0.97
CA MET A 236 -4.32 -4.83 -1.96
C MET A 236 -5.83 -5.10 -1.97
N GLU A 237 -6.48 -5.06 -0.80
CA GLU A 237 -7.93 -5.22 -0.72
C GLU A 237 -8.68 -4.06 -1.41
N GLU A 238 -8.24 -2.84 -1.18
CA GLU A 238 -8.75 -1.63 -1.83
C GLU A 238 -8.51 -1.67 -3.33
N PHE A 239 -7.32 -2.06 -3.74
CA PHE A 239 -6.95 -2.23 -5.14
C PHE A 239 -7.91 -3.17 -5.86
N PHE A 240 -8.18 -4.37 -5.33
CA PHE A 240 -9.09 -5.32 -5.96
C PHE A 240 -10.54 -4.83 -5.97
N ARG A 241 -11.00 -4.13 -4.92
CA ARG A 241 -12.33 -3.51 -4.91
C ARG A 241 -12.47 -2.43 -5.99
N GLU A 242 -11.44 -1.61 -6.19
CA GLU A 242 -11.45 -0.58 -7.22
C GLU A 242 -11.32 -1.18 -8.62
N LEU A 243 -10.43 -2.15 -8.79
CA LEU A 243 -10.25 -2.85 -10.06
C LEU A 243 -11.56 -3.48 -10.55
N VAL A 244 -12.39 -4.02 -9.65
CA VAL A 244 -13.72 -4.57 -9.98
C VAL A 244 -14.68 -3.50 -10.47
N LYS A 245 -14.66 -2.29 -9.94
CA LYS A 245 -15.54 -1.20 -10.39
C LYS A 245 -15.33 -0.88 -11.88
N PHE A 246 -14.09 -1.01 -12.35
CA PHE A 246 -13.75 -0.83 -13.75
C PHE A 246 -14.05 -2.07 -14.63
N ASN A 247 -14.17 -3.26 -14.00
CA ASN A 247 -14.42 -4.52 -14.69
C ASN A 247 -15.90 -4.91 -14.81
N SER A 248 -16.81 -4.13 -14.26
CA SER A 248 -18.26 -4.38 -14.33
C SER A 248 -18.90 -3.91 -15.65
N GLY A 249 -18.09 -3.44 -16.61
CA GLY A 249 -18.45 -2.90 -17.93
C GLY A 249 -17.75 -3.64 -19.07
N PRO A 250 -17.70 -3.02 -20.26
CA PRO A 250 -16.91 -3.49 -21.38
C PRO A 250 -15.43 -3.67 -20.98
N PRO A 251 -14.62 -4.40 -21.78
CA PRO A 251 -13.23 -4.69 -21.44
C PRO A 251 -12.45 -3.46 -20.96
N ILE A 252 -11.59 -3.61 -19.96
CA ILE A 252 -10.85 -2.49 -19.30
C ILE A 252 -10.22 -1.51 -20.29
N HIS A 253 -9.74 -1.99 -21.43
CA HIS A 253 -9.14 -1.18 -22.48
C HIS A 253 -10.12 -0.26 -23.22
N GLU A 254 -11.43 -0.51 -23.09
CA GLU A 254 -12.48 0.38 -23.63
C GLU A 254 -12.96 1.40 -22.59
N VAL A 255 -12.68 1.14 -21.30
CA VAL A 255 -13.20 1.94 -20.17
C VAL A 255 -12.14 2.86 -19.59
N LEU A 256 -10.88 2.43 -19.56
CA LEU A 256 -9.76 3.21 -18.99
C LEU A 256 -8.74 3.54 -20.08
N SER A 257 -8.27 4.78 -20.11
CA SER A 257 -7.04 5.12 -20.80
C SER A 257 -5.84 4.40 -20.14
N VAL A 258 -4.75 4.24 -20.86
CA VAL A 258 -3.50 3.65 -20.31
C VAL A 258 -3.03 4.41 -19.06
N ASP A 259 -3.25 5.71 -19.03
CA ASP A 259 -2.83 6.56 -17.92
C ASP A 259 -3.72 6.35 -16.69
N GLU A 260 -5.03 6.22 -16.83
CA GLU A 260 -5.95 5.89 -15.73
C GLU A 260 -5.64 4.51 -15.15
N PHE A 261 -5.36 3.52 -16.00
CA PHE A 261 -4.98 2.17 -15.57
C PHE A 261 -3.65 2.18 -14.78
N ARG A 262 -2.63 2.89 -15.29
CA ARG A 262 -1.36 3.06 -14.59
C ARG A 262 -1.53 3.80 -13.27
N SER A 263 -2.39 4.83 -13.25
CA SER A 263 -2.71 5.59 -12.06
C SER A 263 -3.32 4.71 -10.97
N LEU A 264 -4.25 3.83 -11.33
CA LEU A 264 -4.84 2.87 -10.38
C LEU A 264 -3.79 2.00 -9.70
N PHE A 265 -2.84 1.43 -10.46
CA PHE A 265 -1.74 0.64 -9.88
C PHE A 265 -0.85 1.49 -8.98
N HIS A 266 -0.49 2.68 -9.46
CA HIS A 266 0.38 3.59 -8.73
C HIS A 266 -0.21 4.03 -7.38
N GLN A 267 -1.52 4.33 -7.34
CA GLN A 267 -2.25 4.70 -6.13
C GLN A 267 -2.18 3.63 -5.04
N HIS A 268 -2.11 2.35 -5.44
CA HIS A 268 -2.07 1.21 -4.53
C HIS A 268 -0.65 0.63 -4.34
N GLY A 269 0.37 1.46 -4.55
CA GLY A 269 1.76 1.08 -4.26
C GLY A 269 2.40 0.15 -5.29
N MET A 270 1.84 0.09 -6.51
CA MET A 270 2.37 -0.71 -7.61
C MET A 270 2.80 0.16 -8.80
N GLU A 271 3.65 -0.39 -9.65
CA GLU A 271 4.03 0.20 -10.93
C GLU A 271 3.77 -0.79 -12.05
N VAL A 272 3.13 -0.36 -13.12
CA VAL A 272 2.98 -1.16 -14.34
C VAL A 272 4.32 -1.14 -15.09
N ALA A 273 4.99 -2.29 -15.13
CA ALA A 273 6.33 -2.46 -15.69
C ALA A 273 6.32 -3.02 -17.12
N GLY A 274 5.18 -3.44 -17.65
CA GLY A 274 5.06 -3.97 -18.99
C GLY A 274 3.70 -4.62 -19.27
N PRO A 275 3.52 -5.16 -20.48
CA PRO A 275 2.31 -5.87 -20.87
C PRO A 275 2.18 -7.23 -20.14
N PRO A 276 1.01 -7.89 -20.19
CA PRO A 276 0.84 -9.28 -19.78
C PRO A 276 1.75 -10.24 -20.56
N ILE A 277 2.09 -11.37 -19.97
CA ILE A 277 3.01 -12.37 -20.58
C ILE A 277 2.41 -13.02 -21.83
N ILE A 278 1.14 -13.34 -21.83
CA ILE A 278 0.47 -14.00 -22.94
C ILE A 278 -0.23 -12.94 -23.76
N GLY A 279 0.32 -12.73 -24.97
CA GLY A 279 0.01 -11.64 -25.87
C GLY A 279 -1.38 -11.73 -26.51
N GLU A 280 -2.37 -11.34 -25.75
CA GLU A 280 -3.58 -10.82 -26.36
C GLU A 280 -3.68 -9.29 -26.22
N TRP A 281 -2.60 -8.65 -25.75
CA TRP A 281 -2.58 -7.22 -25.48
C TRP A 281 -1.35 -6.54 -26.01
N LYS A 282 -1.52 -5.60 -26.92
CA LYS A 282 -0.48 -4.65 -27.36
C LYS A 282 -0.86 -3.24 -26.96
N ILE A 283 0.16 -2.43 -26.67
CA ILE A 283 -0.04 -0.98 -26.59
C ILE A 283 0.07 -0.42 -28.02
N GLU A 284 -1.05 -0.11 -28.64
CA GLU A 284 -1.10 0.59 -29.92
C GLU A 284 -1.69 1.98 -29.73
N HIS A 285 -0.96 3.00 -30.20
CA HIS A 285 -1.36 4.43 -30.11
C HIS A 285 -1.77 4.91 -28.71
N GLY A 286 -1.07 4.42 -27.65
CA GLY A 286 -1.35 4.81 -26.27
C GLY A 286 -2.58 4.13 -25.65
N ARG A 287 -3.12 3.08 -26.28
CA ARG A 287 -4.23 2.25 -25.77
C ARG A 287 -3.81 0.80 -25.71
N MET A 288 -4.31 0.08 -24.71
CA MET A 288 -4.14 -1.37 -24.63
C MET A 288 -5.14 -2.01 -25.61
N ALA A 289 -4.65 -2.69 -26.64
CA ALA A 289 -5.48 -3.41 -27.62
C ALA A 289 -5.25 -4.92 -27.51
N ARG A 290 -6.30 -5.69 -27.71
CA ARG A 290 -6.22 -7.15 -27.84
C ARG A 290 -5.66 -7.47 -29.24
N VAL A 291 -4.70 -8.41 -29.34
CA VAL A 291 -4.15 -8.91 -30.62
C VAL A 291 -5.09 -9.96 -31.20
#